data_75ac1171b8ed92c6e1323c4473a5f8e8
#
_entry.id   75ac1171b8ed92c6e1323c4473a5f8e8
#
_cell.length_a   1.000
_cell.length_b   1.000
_cell.length_c   1.000
_cell.angle_alpha   90.00
_cell.angle_beta   90.00
_cell.angle_gamma   90.00
#
_symmetry.space_group_name_H-M   'P 1'
#
loop_
_entity.id
_entity.type
_entity.pdbx_description
1 polymer ?
#
loop_
_entity_poly.entity_id
_entity_poly.type
_entity_poly.pdbx_seq_one_letter_code
_entity_poly.pdbx_strand_id
1 'polypeptide(L)'
;MNIRKGLLIGINKYHDCSLKCCINDVNELNKVLSVNSDNTKNFHNSLLLDEKATRANIRRKIKDLFSGTGDVALLYFSGHGFDDKNDGFIVSYDYENDDWGIKMTEIIKEANASKINYKIIILDCCHSGFMGNYGIIGDTSYLGDGVVILTACRNDEVAMEVNDHGVFTNLLIEALNGGACDILGNVTPGTVYSYIDQALGPWIQRPLFKANINSFISLRRCNAKIEISELKKIVCFFKNDNDIYALDPSYEKTNIQGCEYKNKPPYAIAENVEKMTILQKYNRNGLLIPYGATDMYFAAMDNKGCILTPLGKHYYKMIREEVI
;
A
#
# COMPACT_ATOMS: atom_id res chain seq x y z
N MET A 1 7.08 -16.66 -14.55
CA MET A 1 7.89 -15.69 -13.80
C MET A 1 7.09 -14.43 -13.65
N ASN A 2 6.98 -13.89 -12.43
CA ASN A 2 6.28 -12.64 -12.18
C ASN A 2 7.20 -11.48 -12.62
N ILE A 3 6.88 -10.82 -13.74
CA ILE A 3 7.71 -9.75 -14.32
C ILE A 3 7.23 -8.41 -13.77
N ARG A 4 8.02 -7.82 -12.87
CA ARG A 4 7.74 -6.54 -12.21
C ARG A 4 8.89 -5.57 -12.51
N LYS A 5 8.61 -4.53 -13.30
CA LYS A 5 9.59 -3.53 -13.72
C LYS A 5 9.33 -2.21 -13.02
N GLY A 6 10.39 -1.51 -12.61
CA GLY A 6 10.33 -0.14 -12.08
C GLY A 6 11.21 0.80 -12.88
N LEU A 7 10.74 2.03 -13.08
CA LEU A 7 11.53 3.17 -13.53
C LEU A 7 11.38 4.26 -12.47
N LEU A 8 12.48 4.57 -11.79
CA LEU A 8 12.51 5.57 -10.73
C LEU A 8 13.38 6.74 -11.20
N ILE A 9 12.80 7.93 -11.21
CA ILE A 9 13.42 9.15 -11.73
C ILE A 9 13.50 10.17 -10.59
N GLY A 10 14.69 10.71 -10.33
CA GLY A 10 14.92 11.76 -9.34
C GLY A 10 15.83 12.85 -9.88
N ILE A 11 15.39 14.09 -9.80
CA ILE A 11 16.15 15.23 -10.29
C ILE A 11 16.25 16.29 -9.20
N ASN A 12 17.47 16.49 -8.69
CA ASN A 12 17.81 17.57 -7.77
C ASN A 12 18.33 18.81 -8.51
N LYS A 13 19.14 18.60 -9.54
CA LYS A 13 19.89 19.64 -10.23
C LYS A 13 19.07 20.25 -11.36
N TYR A 14 18.47 21.39 -11.11
CA TYR A 14 17.81 22.23 -12.10
C TYR A 14 18.55 23.55 -12.21
N HIS A 15 18.53 24.19 -13.39
CA HIS A 15 19.28 25.44 -13.64
C HIS A 15 18.87 26.56 -12.68
N ASP A 16 17.57 26.74 -12.47
CA ASP A 16 17.07 27.93 -11.78
C ASP A 16 16.56 27.64 -10.37
N CYS A 17 16.20 26.39 -10.08
CA CYS A 17 15.59 26.03 -8.80
C CYS A 17 15.93 24.57 -8.42
N SER A 18 17.12 24.36 -7.84
CA SER A 18 17.57 23.04 -7.39
C SER A 18 16.74 22.54 -6.21
N LEU A 19 16.45 21.23 -6.22
CA LEU A 19 15.85 20.47 -5.13
C LEU A 19 16.91 19.69 -4.35
N LYS A 20 16.57 19.11 -3.19
CA LYS A 20 17.55 18.44 -2.35
C LYS A 20 17.23 16.96 -2.11
N CYS A 21 15.95 16.59 -2.17
CA CYS A 21 15.46 15.33 -1.64
C CYS A 21 15.24 14.23 -2.69
N CYS A 22 15.03 14.60 -3.96
CA CYS A 22 14.54 13.68 -5.00
C CYS A 22 15.44 12.46 -5.24
N ILE A 23 16.77 12.62 -5.14
CA ILE A 23 17.71 11.50 -5.29
C ILE A 23 17.64 10.57 -4.07
N ASN A 24 17.54 11.13 -2.87
CA ASN A 24 17.38 10.34 -1.64
C ASN A 24 16.08 9.54 -1.69
N ASP A 25 14.99 10.16 -2.09
CA ASP A 25 13.68 9.55 -2.27
C ASP A 25 13.74 8.35 -3.22
N VAL A 26 14.35 8.53 -4.40
CA VAL A 26 14.55 7.47 -5.37
C VAL A 26 15.38 6.32 -4.81
N ASN A 27 16.49 6.62 -4.13
CA ASN A 27 17.38 5.61 -3.59
C ASN A 27 16.71 4.78 -2.50
N GLU A 28 15.96 5.41 -1.59
CA GLU A 28 15.25 4.72 -0.53
C GLU A 28 14.07 3.91 -1.07
N LEU A 29 13.27 4.51 -1.96
CA LEU A 29 12.18 3.82 -2.61
C LEU A 29 12.68 2.60 -3.41
N ASN A 30 13.84 2.72 -4.09
CA ASN A 30 14.47 1.61 -4.78
C ASN A 30 14.81 0.45 -3.83
N LYS A 31 15.39 0.73 -2.66
CA LYS A 31 15.68 -0.31 -1.66
C LYS A 31 14.42 -1.05 -1.24
N VAL A 32 13.37 -0.30 -0.92
CA VAL A 32 12.11 -0.85 -0.42
C VAL A 32 11.38 -1.64 -1.49
N LEU A 33 11.32 -1.16 -2.74
CA LEU A 33 10.64 -1.84 -3.84
C LEU A 33 11.39 -3.05 -4.39
N SER A 34 12.72 -3.10 -4.27
CA SER A 34 13.51 -4.20 -4.84
C SER A 34 13.26 -5.54 -4.16
N VAL A 35 12.88 -5.55 -2.88
CA VAL A 35 12.69 -6.76 -2.09
C VAL A 35 11.45 -6.69 -1.21
N ASN A 36 10.83 -7.83 -0.99
CA ASN A 36 9.78 -8.02 0.03
C ASN A 36 10.39 -8.14 1.44
N SER A 37 9.59 -8.12 2.49
CA SER A 37 10.09 -8.24 3.87
C SER A 37 10.71 -9.60 4.18
N ASP A 38 10.40 -10.63 3.40
CA ASP A 38 11.00 -11.97 3.46
C ASP A 38 12.29 -12.08 2.62
N ASN A 39 12.84 -10.97 2.13
CA ASN A 39 13.99 -10.87 1.23
C ASN A 39 13.81 -11.51 -0.15
N THR A 40 12.61 -11.91 -0.53
CA THR A 40 12.34 -12.33 -1.91
C THR A 40 12.38 -11.12 -2.85
N LYS A 41 12.87 -11.35 -4.09
CA LYS A 41 12.92 -10.29 -5.12
C LYS A 41 11.51 -9.80 -5.44
N ASN A 42 11.39 -8.48 -5.62
CA ASN A 42 10.12 -7.84 -5.95
C ASN A 42 10.23 -7.09 -7.29
N PHE A 43 10.60 -5.81 -7.33
CA PHE A 43 10.77 -5.08 -8.58
C PHE A 43 12.21 -5.14 -9.12
N HIS A 44 12.33 -5.19 -10.43
CA HIS A 44 13.58 -4.89 -11.13
C HIS A 44 13.56 -3.42 -11.56
N ASN A 45 14.31 -2.58 -10.84
CA ASN A 45 14.27 -1.13 -10.99
C ASN A 45 15.40 -0.61 -11.89
N SER A 46 15.07 0.38 -12.74
CA SER A 46 16.00 1.22 -13.51
C SER A 46 15.95 2.63 -12.95
N LEU A 47 17.11 3.24 -12.71
CA LEU A 47 17.20 4.57 -12.12
C LEU A 47 17.66 5.58 -13.16
N LEU A 48 17.01 6.75 -13.18
CA LEU A 48 17.47 7.94 -13.89
C LEU A 48 17.63 9.10 -12.90
N LEU A 49 18.87 9.55 -12.70
CA LEU A 49 19.19 10.56 -11.71
C LEU A 49 19.89 11.75 -12.38
N ASP A 50 19.49 12.97 -12.00
CA ASP A 50 20.07 14.23 -12.45
C ASP A 50 20.40 14.26 -13.95
N GLU A 51 21.65 14.45 -14.33
CA GLU A 51 22.13 14.60 -15.70
C GLU A 51 21.73 13.45 -16.64
N LYS A 52 21.40 12.27 -16.09
CA LYS A 52 20.89 11.14 -16.88
C LYS A 52 19.41 11.25 -17.19
N ALA A 53 18.69 12.07 -16.44
CA ALA A 53 17.25 12.27 -16.59
C ALA A 53 16.93 13.35 -17.65
N THR A 54 17.58 13.28 -18.81
CA THR A 54 17.24 14.14 -19.95
C THR A 54 15.91 13.73 -20.53
N ARG A 55 15.22 14.66 -21.19
CA ARG A 55 13.93 14.40 -21.88
C ARG A 55 14.00 13.19 -22.79
N ALA A 56 15.04 13.10 -23.61
CA ALA A 56 15.23 11.98 -24.54
C ALA A 56 15.36 10.64 -23.80
N ASN A 57 16.13 10.61 -22.70
CA ASN A 57 16.30 9.39 -21.89
C ASN A 57 15.02 9.01 -21.15
N ILE A 58 14.34 9.98 -20.53
CA ILE A 58 13.06 9.75 -19.83
C ILE A 58 12.05 9.15 -20.81
N ARG A 59 11.83 9.80 -21.97
CA ARG A 59 10.88 9.32 -22.98
C ARG A 59 11.20 7.91 -23.46
N ARG A 60 12.45 7.62 -23.75
CA ARG A 60 12.90 6.28 -24.15
C ARG A 60 12.62 5.25 -23.05
N LYS A 61 12.99 5.57 -21.82
CA LYS A 61 12.83 4.66 -20.67
C LYS A 61 11.36 4.42 -20.30
N ILE A 62 10.49 5.41 -20.46
CA ILE A 62 9.03 5.24 -20.28
C ILE A 62 8.48 4.27 -21.33
N LYS A 63 8.89 4.41 -22.59
CA LYS A 63 8.51 3.46 -23.66
C LYS A 63 9.02 2.05 -23.38
N ASP A 64 10.27 1.91 -22.93
CA ASP A 64 10.85 0.63 -22.55
C ASP A 64 10.08 -0.01 -21.36
N LEU A 65 9.73 0.81 -20.35
CA LEU A 65 8.98 0.37 -19.17
C LEU A 65 7.62 -0.24 -19.53
N PHE A 66 6.86 0.45 -20.37
CA PHE A 66 5.50 0.04 -20.75
C PHE A 66 5.46 -0.91 -21.97
N SER A 67 6.64 -1.26 -22.54
CA SER A 67 6.74 -2.18 -23.67
C SER A 67 6.65 -3.65 -23.25
N GLY A 68 6.23 -4.51 -24.21
CA GLY A 68 6.16 -5.95 -24.02
C GLY A 68 5.02 -6.39 -23.11
N THR A 69 5.19 -7.52 -22.42
CA THR A 69 4.22 -8.10 -21.49
C THR A 69 4.84 -8.23 -20.11
N GLY A 70 4.02 -8.30 -19.08
CA GLY A 70 4.47 -8.44 -17.70
C GLY A 70 3.32 -8.24 -16.72
N ASP A 71 3.62 -8.41 -15.44
CA ASP A 71 2.59 -8.27 -14.40
C ASP A 71 2.45 -6.82 -13.95
N VAL A 72 3.58 -6.13 -13.69
CA VAL A 72 3.56 -4.76 -13.18
C VAL A 72 4.66 -3.91 -13.82
N ALA A 73 4.28 -2.72 -14.27
CA ALA A 73 5.20 -1.63 -14.60
C ALA A 73 4.93 -0.46 -13.65
N LEU A 74 5.95 0.01 -12.94
CA LEU A 74 5.87 1.12 -12.00
C LEU A 74 6.77 2.26 -12.46
N LEU A 75 6.19 3.43 -12.70
CA LEU A 75 6.88 4.70 -12.90
C LEU A 75 6.79 5.50 -11.60
N TYR A 76 7.92 5.94 -11.09
CA TYR A 76 8.04 6.92 -10.02
C TYR A 76 8.86 8.12 -10.49
N PHE A 77 8.41 9.32 -10.16
CA PHE A 77 9.12 10.56 -10.45
C PHE A 77 9.11 11.45 -9.20
N SER A 78 10.28 11.96 -8.83
CA SER A 78 10.48 13.04 -7.83
C SER A 78 11.31 14.16 -8.46
N GLY A 79 10.73 15.36 -8.51
CA GLY A 79 11.31 16.51 -9.19
C GLY A 79 10.32 17.64 -9.38
N HIS A 80 10.66 18.64 -10.21
CA HIS A 80 9.73 19.69 -10.57
C HIS A 80 8.61 19.20 -11.51
N GLY A 81 7.41 19.65 -11.25
CA GLY A 81 6.28 19.61 -12.17
C GLY A 81 5.95 21.01 -12.68
N PHE A 82 5.39 21.07 -13.88
CA PHE A 82 4.94 22.32 -14.51
C PHE A 82 3.58 22.10 -15.18
N ASP A 83 2.77 23.16 -15.23
CA ASP A 83 1.47 23.19 -15.88
C ASP A 83 1.40 24.39 -16.83
N ASP A 84 1.17 24.15 -18.11
CA ASP A 84 0.97 25.17 -19.15
C ASP A 84 -0.52 25.49 -19.40
N LYS A 85 -1.42 25.09 -18.50
CA LYS A 85 -2.88 25.15 -18.58
C LYS A 85 -3.53 24.19 -19.61
N ASN A 86 -2.76 23.57 -20.48
CA ASN A 86 -3.24 22.58 -21.44
C ASN A 86 -2.80 21.16 -21.06
N ASP A 87 -1.61 21.04 -20.44
CA ASP A 87 -1.05 19.76 -19.98
C ASP A 87 -0.12 19.98 -18.78
N GLY A 88 -0.01 18.97 -17.93
CA GLY A 88 1.02 18.90 -16.91
C GLY A 88 2.28 18.25 -17.47
N PHE A 89 3.45 18.62 -16.91
CA PHE A 89 4.75 18.09 -17.30
C PHE A 89 5.50 17.58 -16.08
N ILE A 90 6.22 16.47 -16.24
CA ILE A 90 7.38 16.19 -15.42
C ILE A 90 8.57 16.89 -16.07
N VAL A 91 9.22 17.76 -15.30
CA VAL A 91 10.33 18.59 -15.81
C VAL A 91 11.59 17.75 -15.92
N SER A 92 12.22 17.74 -17.10
CA SER A 92 13.48 17.03 -17.32
C SER A 92 14.71 17.84 -16.88
N TYR A 93 15.85 17.17 -16.69
CA TYR A 93 17.12 17.82 -16.33
C TYR A 93 17.54 18.88 -17.35
N ASP A 94 17.30 18.62 -18.63
CA ASP A 94 17.69 19.44 -19.78
C ASP A 94 16.54 20.32 -20.31
N TYR A 95 15.63 20.74 -19.39
CA TYR A 95 14.54 21.65 -19.78
C TYR A 95 15.09 23.01 -20.23
N GLU A 96 14.42 23.60 -21.23
CA GLU A 96 14.69 24.93 -21.76
C GLU A 96 13.38 25.70 -21.94
N ASN A 97 13.46 26.98 -22.31
CA ASN A 97 12.29 27.80 -22.55
C ASN A 97 11.33 27.11 -23.54
N ASP A 98 10.06 26.99 -23.13
CA ASP A 98 8.95 26.33 -23.83
C ASP A 98 9.10 24.82 -24.05
N ASP A 99 10.15 24.18 -23.52
CA ASP A 99 10.36 22.74 -23.58
C ASP A 99 10.64 22.15 -22.20
N TRP A 100 9.59 21.95 -21.43
CA TRP A 100 9.66 21.59 -20.01
C TRP A 100 10.06 20.13 -19.74
N GLY A 101 9.81 19.22 -20.65
CA GLY A 101 10.10 17.79 -20.42
C GLY A 101 9.06 16.86 -21.02
N ILE A 102 8.49 15.95 -20.21
CA ILE A 102 7.52 14.96 -20.68
C ILE A 102 6.11 15.35 -20.26
N LYS A 103 5.20 15.41 -21.23
CA LYS A 103 3.78 15.63 -20.97
C LYS A 103 3.16 14.48 -20.19
N MET A 104 2.36 14.79 -19.18
CA MET A 104 1.64 13.79 -18.39
C MET A 104 0.66 12.99 -19.28
N THR A 105 0.06 13.65 -20.28
CA THR A 105 -0.76 12.96 -21.30
C THR A 105 0.04 11.96 -22.15
N GLU A 106 1.31 12.22 -22.47
CA GLU A 106 2.18 11.27 -23.16
C GLU A 106 2.41 10.02 -22.30
N ILE A 107 2.68 10.21 -20.99
CA ILE A 107 2.86 9.09 -20.05
C ILE A 107 1.59 8.22 -19.97
N ILE A 108 0.41 8.85 -19.86
CA ILE A 108 -0.87 8.12 -19.82
C ILE A 108 -1.12 7.35 -21.12
N LYS A 109 -0.82 7.95 -22.28
CA LYS A 109 -0.97 7.27 -23.58
C LYS A 109 -0.10 6.01 -23.66
N GLU A 110 1.16 6.09 -23.24
CA GLU A 110 2.06 4.92 -23.21
C GLU A 110 1.55 3.84 -22.23
N ALA A 111 1.07 4.24 -21.04
CA ALA A 111 0.48 3.32 -20.07
C ALA A 111 -0.79 2.64 -20.60
N ASN A 112 -1.69 3.41 -21.23
CA ASN A 112 -2.95 2.88 -21.78
C ASN A 112 -2.71 1.93 -22.98
N ALA A 113 -1.66 2.17 -23.77
CA ALA A 113 -1.29 1.31 -24.90
C ALA A 113 -0.54 0.03 -24.47
N SER A 114 -0.09 -0.04 -23.23
CA SER A 114 0.71 -1.16 -22.71
C SER A 114 -0.11 -2.43 -22.53
N LYS A 115 0.52 -3.59 -22.88
CA LYS A 115 -0.01 -4.94 -22.65
C LYS A 115 0.37 -5.52 -21.27
N ILE A 116 1.06 -4.76 -20.44
CA ILE A 116 1.37 -5.13 -19.04
C ILE A 116 0.07 -5.08 -18.24
N ASN A 117 -0.14 -6.03 -17.35
CA ASN A 117 -1.38 -6.14 -16.61
C ASN A 117 -1.66 -4.90 -15.76
N TYR A 118 -0.66 -4.41 -15.00
CA TYR A 118 -0.80 -3.23 -14.14
C TYR A 118 0.25 -2.18 -14.44
N LYS A 119 -0.18 -0.94 -14.61
CA LYS A 119 0.65 0.23 -14.85
C LYS A 119 0.42 1.23 -13.74
N ILE A 120 1.43 1.39 -12.89
CA ILE A 120 1.36 2.23 -11.70
C ILE A 120 2.23 3.46 -11.93
N ILE A 121 1.65 4.63 -11.79
CA ILE A 121 2.31 5.91 -11.96
C ILE A 121 2.23 6.67 -10.65
N ILE A 122 3.38 6.98 -10.06
CA ILE A 122 3.50 7.71 -8.80
C ILE A 122 4.32 8.97 -9.07
N LEU A 123 3.74 10.14 -8.80
CA LEU A 123 4.39 11.43 -9.03
C LEU A 123 4.50 12.22 -7.74
N ASP A 124 5.72 12.48 -7.30
CA ASP A 124 6.06 13.40 -6.21
C ASP A 124 6.59 14.71 -6.80
N CYS A 125 5.68 15.53 -7.32
CA CYS A 125 5.98 16.84 -7.87
C CYS A 125 4.76 17.77 -7.79
N CYS A 126 4.99 19.09 -7.87
CA CYS A 126 3.92 20.08 -7.99
C CYS A 126 3.10 19.84 -9.26
N HIS A 127 1.84 20.30 -9.28
CA HIS A 127 0.93 20.21 -10.43
C HIS A 127 0.68 18.77 -10.95
N SER A 128 1.11 17.75 -10.22
CA SER A 128 0.94 16.33 -10.61
C SER A 128 -0.53 15.90 -10.66
N GLY A 129 -1.41 16.59 -9.95
CA GLY A 129 -2.85 16.38 -10.00
C GLY A 129 -3.48 16.61 -11.37
N PHE A 130 -2.79 17.31 -12.29
CA PHE A 130 -3.19 17.45 -13.68
C PHE A 130 -3.26 16.10 -14.39
N MET A 131 -2.46 15.14 -13.94
CA MET A 131 -2.48 13.79 -14.47
C MET A 131 -3.83 13.10 -14.21
N GLY A 132 -4.49 12.74 -15.29
CA GLY A 132 -5.82 12.11 -15.22
C GLY A 132 -7.00 13.07 -15.22
N ASN A 133 -6.82 14.39 -15.31
CA ASN A 133 -7.88 15.34 -15.65
C ASN A 133 -8.06 15.51 -17.17
N TYR A 134 -7.19 14.89 -17.95
CA TYR A 134 -7.21 14.99 -19.40
C TYR A 134 -8.19 13.99 -20.01
N GLY A 135 -9.32 14.45 -20.40
CA GLY A 135 -10.31 13.76 -21.22
C GLY A 135 -10.80 14.69 -22.33
N ILE A 136 -11.13 14.12 -23.47
CA ILE A 136 -11.56 14.85 -24.67
C ILE A 136 -12.83 15.71 -24.45
N ILE A 137 -13.50 15.57 -23.30
CA ILE A 137 -14.70 16.33 -22.93
C ILE A 137 -14.73 16.52 -21.39
N GLY A 138 -14.23 17.68 -20.90
CA GLY A 138 -14.36 18.08 -19.49
C GLY A 138 -13.47 17.29 -18.52
N ASP A 139 -13.73 17.37 -17.22
CA ASP A 139 -12.96 16.77 -16.10
C ASP A 139 -12.88 15.23 -16.06
N THR A 140 -13.06 14.54 -17.18
CA THR A 140 -13.03 13.07 -17.26
C THR A 140 -11.66 12.57 -17.67
N SER A 141 -11.00 11.78 -16.82
CA SER A 141 -9.78 11.05 -17.16
C SER A 141 -10.11 9.71 -17.78
N TYR A 142 -9.54 9.41 -18.97
CA TYR A 142 -9.59 8.07 -19.54
C TYR A 142 -8.39 7.27 -19.06
N LEU A 143 -8.61 6.34 -18.13
CA LEU A 143 -7.62 5.35 -17.72
C LEU A 143 -7.96 4.00 -18.35
N GLY A 144 -7.01 3.43 -19.08
CA GLY A 144 -7.11 2.06 -19.56
C GLY A 144 -7.07 1.03 -18.43
N ASP A 145 -7.40 -0.22 -18.75
CA ASP A 145 -7.40 -1.30 -17.77
C ASP A 145 -6.05 -1.46 -17.07
N GLY A 146 -6.07 -1.66 -15.77
CA GLY A 146 -4.89 -1.86 -14.95
C GLY A 146 -4.04 -0.61 -14.71
N VAL A 147 -4.52 0.60 -15.03
CA VAL A 147 -3.80 1.85 -14.77
C VAL A 147 -4.17 2.40 -13.39
N VAL A 148 -3.13 2.75 -12.63
CA VAL A 148 -3.23 3.40 -11.32
C VAL A 148 -2.35 4.63 -11.31
N ILE A 149 -2.88 5.75 -10.83
CA ILE A 149 -2.16 7.02 -10.65
C ILE A 149 -2.26 7.43 -9.19
N LEU A 150 -1.13 7.77 -8.61
CA LEU A 150 -1.01 8.35 -7.27
C LEU A 150 -0.10 9.57 -7.35
N THR A 151 -0.57 10.73 -6.90
CA THR A 151 0.21 11.97 -6.96
C THR A 151 0.26 12.65 -5.60
N ALA A 152 1.38 13.35 -5.34
CA ALA A 152 1.62 14.06 -4.09
C ALA A 152 0.66 15.23 -3.88
N CYS A 153 0.35 15.98 -4.95
CA CYS A 153 -0.42 17.22 -4.89
C CYS A 153 -1.57 17.23 -5.90
N ARG A 154 -2.55 18.07 -5.64
CA ARG A 154 -3.50 18.56 -6.65
C ARG A 154 -2.86 19.62 -7.54
N ASN A 155 -3.61 20.08 -8.55
CA ASN A 155 -3.11 21.00 -9.59
C ASN A 155 -2.52 22.32 -9.07
N ASP A 156 -3.00 22.83 -7.95
CA ASP A 156 -2.72 24.17 -7.40
C ASP A 156 -1.88 24.14 -6.11
N GLU A 157 -1.38 22.97 -5.71
CA GLU A 157 -0.61 22.78 -4.48
C GLU A 157 0.88 22.55 -4.75
N VAL A 158 1.73 22.98 -3.81
CA VAL A 158 3.19 22.79 -3.85
C VAL A 158 3.59 21.58 -3.02
N ALA A 159 4.46 20.74 -3.55
CA ALA A 159 5.02 19.61 -2.81
C ALA A 159 5.94 20.11 -1.67
N MET A 160 5.81 19.51 -0.49
CA MET A 160 6.56 19.89 0.72
C MET A 160 7.74 18.95 0.94
N GLU A 161 8.87 19.49 1.40
CA GLU A 161 10.07 18.76 1.83
C GLU A 161 10.24 18.86 3.35
N VAL A 162 10.53 17.77 4.02
CA VAL A 162 10.83 17.69 5.47
C VAL A 162 11.91 16.62 5.71
N ASN A 163 12.94 16.94 6.51
CA ASN A 163 14.00 16.01 6.92
C ASN A 163 14.70 15.28 5.75
N ASP A 164 15.13 16.02 4.73
CA ASP A 164 15.83 15.48 3.54
C ASP A 164 15.00 14.53 2.66
N HIS A 165 13.66 14.52 2.82
CA HIS A 165 12.71 13.77 2.00
C HIS A 165 11.50 14.62 1.61
N GLY A 166 10.89 14.33 0.47
CA GLY A 166 9.54 14.76 0.18
C GLY A 166 8.56 14.14 1.18
N VAL A 167 7.66 14.95 1.76
CA VAL A 167 6.68 14.47 2.74
C VAL A 167 5.87 13.30 2.21
N PHE A 168 5.44 13.39 0.95
CA PHE A 168 4.67 12.34 0.29
C PHE A 168 5.50 11.06 0.15
N THR A 169 6.75 11.15 -0.33
CA THR A 169 7.61 9.97 -0.50
C THR A 169 8.01 9.33 0.81
N ASN A 170 8.25 10.12 1.87
CA ASN A 170 8.48 9.56 3.19
C ASN A 170 7.29 8.71 3.65
N LEU A 171 6.07 9.22 3.54
CA LEU A 171 4.84 8.48 3.87
C LEU A 171 4.64 7.26 2.97
N LEU A 172 4.99 7.35 1.67
CA LEU A 172 4.96 6.21 0.75
C LEU A 172 5.91 5.10 1.21
N ILE A 173 7.13 5.45 1.63
CA ILE A 173 8.12 4.50 2.14
C ILE A 173 7.64 3.86 3.44
N GLU A 174 7.08 4.63 4.36
CA GLU A 174 6.50 4.11 5.61
C GLU A 174 5.33 3.15 5.32
N ALA A 175 4.44 3.50 4.41
CA ALA A 175 3.33 2.66 3.97
C ALA A 175 3.84 1.32 3.41
N LEU A 176 4.85 1.37 2.53
CA LEU A 176 5.48 0.20 1.92
C LEU A 176 6.26 -0.66 2.93
N ASN A 177 6.79 -0.06 4.00
CA ASN A 177 7.47 -0.78 5.08
C ASN A 177 6.52 -1.44 6.09
N GLY A 178 5.23 -1.42 5.80
CA GLY A 178 4.21 -2.17 6.54
C GLY A 178 3.15 -1.30 7.22
N GLY A 179 3.31 0.04 7.19
CA GLY A 179 2.31 0.97 7.73
C GLY A 179 0.93 0.78 7.08
N ALA A 180 0.91 0.45 5.79
CA ALA A 180 -0.31 0.25 5.01
C ALA A 180 -0.63 -1.24 4.73
N CYS A 181 0.00 -2.20 5.40
CA CYS A 181 -0.22 -3.60 5.10
C CYS A 181 -1.55 -4.12 5.68
N ASP A 182 -2.21 -4.98 4.92
CA ASP A 182 -3.34 -5.77 5.40
C ASP A 182 -2.90 -6.86 6.39
N ILE A 183 -3.83 -7.69 6.84
CA ILE A 183 -3.54 -8.78 7.79
C ILE A 183 -2.62 -9.85 7.18
N LEU A 184 -2.70 -10.04 5.87
CA LEU A 184 -1.88 -10.99 5.11
C LEU A 184 -0.52 -10.41 4.68
N GLY A 185 -0.23 -9.15 5.05
CA GLY A 185 1.02 -8.47 4.73
C GLY A 185 1.06 -7.83 3.34
N ASN A 186 -0.05 -7.72 2.63
CA ASN A 186 -0.05 -7.07 1.32
C ASN A 186 -0.17 -5.55 1.45
N VAL A 187 0.66 -4.82 0.73
CA VAL A 187 0.55 -3.37 0.54
C VAL A 187 0.06 -3.09 -0.87
N THR A 188 -1.13 -2.52 -1.00
CA THR A 188 -1.75 -2.20 -2.30
C THR A 188 -1.68 -0.70 -2.60
N PRO A 189 -1.85 -0.26 -3.86
CA PRO A 189 -1.95 1.17 -4.16
C PRO A 189 -3.06 1.87 -3.36
N GLY A 190 -4.21 1.22 -3.16
CA GLY A 190 -5.32 1.78 -2.40
C GLY A 190 -5.02 1.92 -0.91
N THR A 191 -4.34 0.94 -0.29
CA THR A 191 -3.95 1.04 1.13
C THR A 191 -2.84 2.07 1.34
N VAL A 192 -1.92 2.23 0.38
CA VAL A 192 -0.92 3.31 0.37
C VAL A 192 -1.61 4.67 0.33
N TYR A 193 -2.55 4.87 -0.59
CA TYR A 193 -3.31 6.13 -0.65
C TYR A 193 -4.01 6.43 0.67
N SER A 194 -4.74 5.46 1.22
CA SER A 194 -5.45 5.63 2.50
C SER A 194 -4.51 5.99 3.65
N TYR A 195 -3.33 5.37 3.71
CA TYR A 195 -2.31 5.67 4.72
C TYR A 195 -1.81 7.12 4.61
N ILE A 196 -1.45 7.54 3.39
CA ILE A 196 -0.94 8.89 3.13
C ILE A 196 -2.02 9.94 3.39
N ASP A 197 -3.25 9.73 2.91
CA ASP A 197 -4.38 10.65 3.10
C ASP A 197 -4.70 10.88 4.59
N GLN A 198 -4.65 9.83 5.39
CA GLN A 198 -4.85 9.93 6.85
C GLN A 198 -3.72 10.69 7.55
N ALA A 199 -2.47 10.48 7.12
CA ALA A 199 -1.30 11.12 7.73
C ALA A 199 -1.22 12.62 7.42
N LEU A 200 -1.61 13.04 6.22
CA LEU A 200 -1.52 14.44 5.78
C LEU A 200 -2.60 15.34 6.40
N GLY A 201 -3.71 14.81 6.90
CA GLY A 201 -4.78 15.62 7.52
C GLY A 201 -5.50 16.57 6.56
N PRO A 202 -6.53 17.33 7.04
CA PRO A 202 -7.45 18.10 6.17
C PRO A 202 -6.88 19.41 5.61
N TRP A 203 -5.79 19.92 6.15
CA TRP A 203 -5.29 21.29 5.89
C TRP A 203 -3.95 21.33 5.16
N ILE A 204 -3.43 20.17 4.77
CA ILE A 204 -2.14 20.02 4.10
C ILE A 204 -2.39 19.45 2.71
N GLN A 205 -1.39 19.51 1.86
CA GLN A 205 -1.27 18.85 0.57
C GLN A 205 -2.09 17.53 0.48
N ARG A 206 -3.02 17.47 -0.48
CA ARG A 206 -3.89 16.30 -0.66
C ARG A 206 -3.41 15.44 -1.80
N PRO A 207 -3.11 14.16 -1.55
CA PRO A 207 -2.78 13.23 -2.61
C PRO A 207 -4.00 12.98 -3.51
N LEU A 208 -3.73 12.75 -4.79
CA LEU A 208 -4.75 12.30 -5.72
C LEU A 208 -4.56 10.82 -6.03
N PHE A 209 -5.65 10.07 -6.03
CA PHE A 209 -5.69 8.66 -6.42
C PHE A 209 -6.73 8.43 -7.50
N LYS A 210 -6.29 7.86 -8.63
CA LYS A 210 -7.18 7.40 -9.70
C LYS A 210 -6.78 6.00 -10.12
N ALA A 211 -7.74 5.11 -10.29
CA ALA A 211 -7.47 3.72 -10.64
C ALA A 211 -8.58 3.15 -11.52
N ASN A 212 -8.18 2.37 -12.53
CA ASN A 212 -9.06 1.48 -13.28
C ASN A 212 -8.47 0.06 -13.20
N ILE A 213 -8.78 -0.66 -12.13
CA ILE A 213 -8.27 -2.01 -11.86
C ILE A 213 -9.44 -2.94 -11.57
N ASN A 214 -9.37 -4.15 -12.09
CA ASN A 214 -10.40 -5.18 -11.95
C ASN A 214 -9.95 -6.39 -11.13
N SER A 215 -8.72 -6.39 -10.63
CA SER A 215 -8.21 -7.45 -9.77
C SER A 215 -7.16 -6.94 -8.77
N PHE A 216 -6.83 -7.78 -7.81
CA PHE A 216 -5.94 -7.45 -6.71
C PHE A 216 -4.48 -7.26 -7.19
N ILE A 217 -3.86 -6.19 -6.74
CA ILE A 217 -2.44 -5.93 -6.95
C ILE A 217 -1.75 -5.52 -5.65
N SER A 218 -0.63 -6.17 -5.34
CA SER A 218 0.25 -5.79 -4.23
C SER A 218 1.51 -5.11 -4.77
N LEU A 219 1.86 -3.95 -4.20
CA LEU A 219 3.13 -3.26 -4.46
C LEU A 219 4.30 -3.95 -3.77
N ARG A 220 4.08 -4.42 -2.54
CA ARG A 220 5.08 -5.10 -1.71
C ARG A 220 4.40 -6.05 -0.75
N ARG A 221 5.07 -7.15 -0.42
CA ARG A 221 4.67 -8.04 0.67
C ARG A 221 5.50 -7.73 1.91
N CYS A 222 4.80 -7.46 3.01
CA CYS A 222 5.36 -7.36 4.35
C CYS A 222 5.12 -8.66 5.12
N ASN A 223 5.64 -8.75 6.34
CA ASN A 223 5.34 -9.87 7.22
C ASN A 223 3.84 -9.88 7.53
N ALA A 224 3.20 -11.01 7.32
CA ALA A 224 1.79 -11.19 7.65
C ALA A 224 1.59 -11.03 9.17
N LYS A 225 0.51 -10.35 9.56
CA LYS A 225 0.12 -10.25 10.99
C LYS A 225 -0.44 -11.56 11.51
N ILE A 226 -1.06 -12.31 10.60
CA ILE A 226 -1.58 -13.66 10.85
C ILE A 226 -1.22 -14.52 9.63
N GLU A 227 -0.56 -15.64 9.89
CA GLU A 227 -0.26 -16.62 8.84
C GLU A 227 -1.55 -17.17 8.23
N ILE A 228 -1.57 -17.37 6.92
CA ILE A 228 -2.76 -17.83 6.20
C ILE A 228 -3.27 -19.19 6.74
N SER A 229 -2.38 -20.06 7.15
CA SER A 229 -2.72 -21.36 7.77
C SER A 229 -3.41 -21.20 9.12
N GLU A 230 -3.06 -20.19 9.90
CA GLU A 230 -3.75 -19.85 11.14
C GLU A 230 -5.07 -19.13 10.85
N LEU A 231 -5.08 -18.19 9.90
CA LEU A 231 -6.29 -17.46 9.54
C LEU A 231 -7.39 -18.41 9.03
N LYS A 232 -7.03 -19.44 8.26
CA LYS A 232 -7.97 -20.48 7.78
C LYS A 232 -8.65 -21.25 8.90
N LYS A 233 -8.10 -21.28 10.11
CA LYS A 233 -8.75 -21.92 11.26
C LYS A 233 -9.98 -21.18 11.77
N ILE A 234 -10.25 -19.97 11.30
CA ILE A 234 -11.42 -19.17 11.72
C ILE A 234 -12.74 -19.91 11.46
N VAL A 235 -12.83 -20.68 10.37
CA VAL A 235 -14.01 -21.48 10.05
C VAL A 235 -14.14 -22.76 10.89
N CYS A 236 -13.07 -23.16 11.62
CA CYS A 236 -13.13 -24.22 12.60
C CYS A 236 -13.68 -23.75 13.94
N PHE A 237 -13.49 -22.46 14.27
CA PHE A 237 -14.00 -21.84 15.50
C PHE A 237 -15.47 -21.42 15.36
N PHE A 238 -15.85 -20.89 14.20
CA PHE A 238 -17.18 -20.36 13.95
C PHE A 238 -17.86 -21.16 12.83
N LYS A 239 -19.04 -21.74 13.11
CA LYS A 239 -19.84 -22.43 12.08
C LYS A 239 -20.54 -21.43 11.17
N ASN A 240 -20.97 -20.29 11.76
CA ASN A 240 -21.56 -19.15 11.07
C ASN A 240 -20.88 -17.86 11.53
N ASP A 241 -20.95 -16.83 10.72
CA ASP A 241 -20.30 -15.54 10.98
C ASP A 241 -20.92 -14.73 12.14
N ASN A 242 -22.09 -15.15 12.66
CA ASN A 242 -22.77 -14.55 13.79
C ASN A 242 -22.70 -15.40 15.08
N ASP A 243 -22.01 -16.53 15.05
CA ASP A 243 -21.93 -17.42 16.19
C ASP A 243 -21.12 -16.77 17.33
N ILE A 244 -21.47 -17.16 18.56
CA ILE A 244 -20.66 -16.92 19.74
C ILE A 244 -19.81 -18.17 19.95
N TYR A 245 -18.50 -18.03 19.93
CA TYR A 245 -17.59 -19.10 20.34
C TYR A 245 -17.47 -19.09 21.86
N ALA A 246 -17.99 -20.11 22.51
CA ALA A 246 -18.01 -20.22 23.96
C ALA A 246 -16.60 -20.49 24.51
N LEU A 247 -16.26 -19.82 25.57
CA LEU A 247 -15.02 -19.99 26.34
C LEU A 247 -15.34 -20.40 27.77
N ASP A 248 -14.42 -21.14 28.39
CA ASP A 248 -14.47 -21.50 29.78
C ASP A 248 -13.05 -21.38 30.40
N PRO A 249 -12.89 -21.51 31.74
CA PRO A 249 -11.58 -21.31 32.38
C PRO A 249 -10.46 -22.27 31.91
N SER A 250 -10.77 -23.37 31.21
CA SER A 250 -9.75 -24.27 30.67
C SER A 250 -8.96 -23.67 29.49
N TYR A 251 -9.45 -22.58 28.92
CA TYR A 251 -8.75 -21.82 27.87
C TYR A 251 -7.65 -20.91 28.43
N GLU A 252 -7.67 -20.61 29.73
CA GLU A 252 -6.72 -19.67 30.34
C GLU A 252 -5.48 -20.42 30.84
N LYS A 253 -4.33 -20.14 30.23
CA LYS A 253 -3.05 -20.78 30.49
C LYS A 253 -2.62 -20.70 31.98
N THR A 254 -2.93 -19.59 32.65
CA THR A 254 -2.56 -19.36 34.07
C THR A 254 -3.52 -19.96 35.03
N ASN A 255 -4.64 -20.52 34.59
CA ASN A 255 -5.66 -21.16 35.44
C ASN A 255 -5.23 -22.59 35.83
N ILE A 256 -4.24 -22.68 36.72
CA ILE A 256 -3.63 -23.95 37.17
C ILE A 256 -4.10 -24.26 38.59
N GLN A 257 -4.42 -25.54 38.84
CA GLN A 257 -4.81 -26.01 40.18
C GLN A 257 -3.70 -25.75 41.21
N GLY A 258 -4.06 -25.14 42.36
CA GLY A 258 -3.12 -24.89 43.44
C GLY A 258 -2.33 -23.58 43.40
N CYS A 259 -2.55 -22.73 42.42
CA CYS A 259 -2.00 -21.36 42.39
C CYS A 259 -2.80 -20.43 43.32
N GLU A 260 -2.12 -19.44 43.94
CA GLU A 260 -2.72 -18.48 44.90
C GLU A 260 -3.73 -17.51 44.29
N TYR A 261 -3.83 -17.43 43.00
CA TYR A 261 -4.77 -16.55 42.26
C TYR A 261 -6.14 -17.22 42.10
N LYS A 262 -7.18 -16.40 41.82
CA LYS A 262 -8.60 -16.80 41.65
C LYS A 262 -8.81 -17.86 40.53
N ASN A 263 -8.17 -19.03 40.68
CA ASN A 263 -8.28 -20.13 39.75
C ASN A 263 -9.53 -20.96 40.05
N LYS A 264 -10.22 -21.39 39.01
CA LYS A 264 -11.45 -22.17 39.14
C LYS A 264 -11.55 -23.25 38.06
N PRO A 265 -12.18 -24.39 38.36
CA PRO A 265 -12.40 -25.41 37.33
C PRO A 265 -13.36 -24.93 36.25
N PRO A 266 -13.24 -25.45 35.01
CA PRO A 266 -12.19 -26.40 34.58
C PRO A 266 -10.81 -25.75 34.49
N TYR A 267 -9.76 -26.42 34.95
CA TYR A 267 -8.39 -25.91 34.87
C TYR A 267 -7.85 -25.97 33.46
N ALA A 268 -6.73 -25.29 33.20
CA ALA A 268 -6.12 -25.18 31.87
C ALA A 268 -5.94 -26.54 31.18
N ILE A 269 -6.45 -26.66 29.96
CA ILE A 269 -6.30 -27.81 29.08
C ILE A 269 -5.44 -27.37 27.88
N ALA A 270 -4.35 -28.09 27.61
CA ALA A 270 -3.37 -27.70 26.59
C ALA A 270 -4.01 -27.39 25.24
N GLU A 271 -4.92 -28.23 24.75
CA GLU A 271 -5.63 -28.00 23.47
C GLU A 271 -6.45 -26.69 23.47
N ASN A 272 -7.11 -26.39 24.58
CA ASN A 272 -7.91 -25.15 24.69
C ASN A 272 -7.02 -23.91 24.82
N VAL A 273 -5.87 -24.02 25.49
CA VAL A 273 -4.86 -22.95 25.57
C VAL A 273 -4.26 -22.67 24.19
N GLU A 274 -4.01 -23.67 23.36
CA GLU A 274 -3.58 -23.49 21.97
C GLU A 274 -4.64 -22.74 21.14
N LYS A 275 -5.91 -23.17 21.25
CA LYS A 275 -7.04 -22.45 20.62
C LYS A 275 -7.11 -21.01 21.08
N MET A 276 -6.97 -20.76 22.40
CA MET A 276 -6.98 -19.40 22.95
C MET A 276 -5.85 -18.55 22.39
N THR A 277 -4.67 -19.11 22.17
CA THR A 277 -3.54 -18.39 21.57
C THR A 277 -3.89 -17.87 20.17
N ILE A 278 -4.59 -18.66 19.36
CA ILE A 278 -5.05 -18.24 18.04
C ILE A 278 -6.16 -17.19 18.15
N LEU A 279 -7.14 -17.40 19.04
CA LEU A 279 -8.23 -16.44 19.27
C LEU A 279 -7.72 -15.09 19.77
N GLN A 280 -6.73 -15.08 20.66
CA GLN A 280 -6.05 -13.85 21.11
C GLN A 280 -5.31 -13.15 19.96
N LYS A 281 -4.70 -13.91 19.04
CA LYS A 281 -4.08 -13.34 17.84
C LYS A 281 -5.12 -12.70 16.94
N TYR A 282 -6.29 -13.31 16.76
CA TYR A 282 -7.39 -12.72 16.03
C TYR A 282 -7.92 -11.46 16.72
N ASN A 283 -8.04 -11.46 18.04
CA ASN A 283 -8.47 -10.29 18.81
C ASN A 283 -7.50 -9.11 18.64
N ARG A 284 -6.19 -9.33 18.78
CA ARG A 284 -5.16 -8.29 18.61
C ARG A 284 -5.16 -7.67 17.20
N ASN A 285 -5.63 -8.41 16.20
CA ASN A 285 -5.72 -7.95 14.82
C ASN A 285 -7.15 -7.54 14.41
N GLY A 286 -8.03 -7.36 15.38
CA GLY A 286 -9.37 -6.82 15.16
C GLY A 286 -10.34 -7.77 14.43
N LEU A 287 -10.07 -9.09 14.37
CA LEU A 287 -10.97 -10.07 13.73
C LEU A 287 -12.08 -10.52 14.65
N LEU A 288 -11.86 -10.51 15.95
CA LEU A 288 -12.87 -10.85 16.95
C LEU A 288 -12.76 -9.94 18.17
N ILE A 289 -13.82 -9.92 18.94
CA ILE A 289 -13.89 -9.24 20.24
C ILE A 289 -14.48 -10.20 21.31
N PRO A 290 -14.14 -10.02 22.58
CA PRO A 290 -14.79 -10.72 23.68
C PRO A 290 -16.28 -10.36 23.69
N TYR A 291 -17.12 -11.35 24.01
CA TYR A 291 -18.56 -11.19 24.17
C TYR A 291 -18.97 -11.39 25.63
N GLY A 292 -19.61 -10.39 26.19
CA GLY A 292 -20.05 -10.41 27.58
C GLY A 292 -18.92 -10.25 28.62
N ALA A 293 -17.74 -9.79 28.18
CA ALA A 293 -16.56 -9.54 29.01
C ALA A 293 -15.75 -8.36 28.47
N THR A 294 -14.85 -7.80 29.29
CA THR A 294 -13.98 -6.68 28.91
C THR A 294 -12.80 -7.09 28.02
N ASP A 295 -12.31 -8.31 28.19
CA ASP A 295 -11.18 -8.88 27.44
C ASP A 295 -11.30 -10.41 27.37
N MET A 296 -10.37 -11.03 26.64
CA MET A 296 -10.39 -12.48 26.37
C MET A 296 -10.11 -13.33 27.63
N TYR A 297 -9.34 -12.80 28.61
CA TYR A 297 -9.11 -13.47 29.87
C TYR A 297 -10.42 -13.61 30.68
N PHE A 298 -11.13 -12.49 30.89
CA PHE A 298 -12.41 -12.52 31.60
C PHE A 298 -13.48 -13.26 30.79
N ALA A 299 -13.43 -13.24 29.46
CA ALA A 299 -14.33 -14.04 28.63
C ALA A 299 -14.16 -15.54 28.93
N ALA A 300 -12.93 -16.02 29.10
CA ALA A 300 -12.69 -17.41 29.48
C ALA A 300 -13.05 -17.65 30.96
N MET A 301 -12.53 -16.85 31.87
CA MET A 301 -12.73 -17.06 33.32
C MET A 301 -14.20 -16.99 33.73
N ASP A 302 -15.03 -16.22 33.07
CA ASP A 302 -16.43 -16.01 33.41
C ASP A 302 -17.43 -16.78 32.53
N ASN A 303 -16.94 -17.84 31.83
CA ASN A 303 -17.75 -18.69 30.96
C ASN A 303 -18.57 -17.87 29.95
N LYS A 304 -17.92 -16.94 29.31
CA LYS A 304 -18.46 -16.08 28.24
C LYS A 304 -18.03 -16.60 26.88
N GLY A 305 -17.74 -15.70 25.95
CA GLY A 305 -17.29 -16.11 24.62
C GLY A 305 -16.62 -14.98 23.85
N CYS A 306 -16.48 -15.21 22.54
CA CYS A 306 -16.04 -14.18 21.60
C CYS A 306 -16.88 -14.26 20.33
N ILE A 307 -16.94 -13.13 19.59
CA ILE A 307 -17.67 -12.98 18.35
C ILE A 307 -16.79 -12.34 17.28
N LEU A 308 -17.07 -12.61 16.01
CA LEU A 308 -16.38 -11.97 14.90
C LEU A 308 -16.80 -10.50 14.77
N THR A 309 -15.81 -9.64 14.52
CA THR A 309 -16.02 -8.26 14.09
C THR A 309 -16.48 -8.22 12.63
N PRO A 310 -16.91 -7.08 12.07
CA PRO A 310 -17.14 -6.95 10.62
C PRO A 310 -15.94 -7.37 9.78
N LEU A 311 -14.71 -7.04 10.22
CA LEU A 311 -13.47 -7.48 9.56
C LEU A 311 -13.29 -9.00 9.65
N GLY A 312 -13.54 -9.59 10.82
CA GLY A 312 -13.48 -11.04 11.02
C GLY A 312 -14.50 -11.78 10.15
N LYS A 313 -15.74 -11.27 10.04
CA LYS A 313 -16.77 -11.81 9.14
C LYS A 313 -16.36 -11.74 7.67
N HIS A 314 -15.68 -10.67 7.27
CA HIS A 314 -15.16 -10.52 5.91
C HIS A 314 -14.16 -11.64 5.59
N TYR A 315 -13.12 -11.83 6.43
CA TYR A 315 -12.15 -12.91 6.25
C TYR A 315 -12.76 -14.30 6.37
N TYR A 316 -13.71 -14.49 7.28
CA TYR A 316 -14.48 -15.74 7.39
C TYR A 316 -15.17 -16.11 6.07
N LYS A 317 -15.84 -15.14 5.42
CA LYS A 317 -16.50 -15.34 4.11
C LYS A 317 -15.48 -15.65 3.02
N MET A 318 -14.41 -14.88 2.92
CA MET A 318 -13.35 -15.12 1.92
C MET A 318 -12.79 -16.55 2.02
N ILE A 319 -12.61 -17.07 3.23
CA ILE A 319 -12.12 -18.43 3.45
C ILE A 319 -13.19 -19.47 3.09
N ARG A 320 -14.45 -19.22 3.47
CA ARG A 320 -15.58 -20.11 3.13
C ARG A 320 -15.82 -20.21 1.64
N GLU A 321 -15.59 -19.16 0.91
CA GLU A 321 -15.74 -19.05 -0.55
C GLU A 321 -14.45 -19.41 -1.32
N GLU A 322 -13.42 -19.89 -0.61
CA GLU A 322 -12.12 -20.30 -1.18
C GLU A 322 -11.42 -19.18 -1.98
N VAL A 323 -11.65 -17.92 -1.59
CA VAL A 323 -10.99 -16.77 -2.22
C VAL A 323 -9.55 -16.62 -1.74
N ILE A 324 -9.25 -17.08 -0.51
CA ILE A 324 -7.92 -17.09 0.11
C ILE A 324 -7.61 -18.43 0.80
#